data_bd168fc9323d7c27d801331fa19cd0d9
#
_entry.id   bd168fc9323d7c27d801331fa19cd0d9
#
_cell.length_a   1.000
_cell.length_b   1.000
_cell.length_c   1.000
_cell.angle_alpha   90.00
_cell.angle_beta   90.00
_cell.angle_gamma   90.00
#
_symmetry.space_group_name_H-M   'P 1'
#
loop_
_entity.id
_entity.type
_entity.pdbx_description
1 polymer ?
#
loop_
_entity_poly.entity_id
_entity_poly.type
_entity_poly.pdbx_seq_one_letter_code
_entity_poly.pdbx_strand_id
1 'polypeptide(L)'
;FLNLVRGERDHENYGITHTVRHLFVDEKEKNLLLECYKFDCRSCGNTDLKRVVSLGYQPLANNLINKKDEKCDLYPLEVNYCNKCHNCQLSVAVDPKKMFSNYLYTSSTSKTFRDHFVKAAKKYSQELKLNKKKSYIIDIGSNDGIALKPFLDIGFKKVLGIEPAKNLAKLANKNKIKTFGP
;
A
#
# COMPACT_ATOMS: atom_id res chain seq x y z
N PHE A 1 -26.84 -2.92 8.52
CA PHE A 1 -25.40 -2.75 8.69
C PHE A 1 -24.90 -1.45 8.02
N LEU A 2 -25.25 -1.22 6.75
CA LEU A 2 -24.88 0.00 6.00
C LEU A 2 -25.48 1.31 6.54
N ASN A 3 -26.63 1.26 7.21
CA ASN A 3 -27.32 2.43 7.76
C ASN A 3 -26.73 2.90 9.10
N LEU A 4 -26.04 2.04 9.84
CA LEU A 4 -25.41 2.39 11.11
C LEU A 4 -24.10 3.20 10.94
N VAL A 5 -23.45 3.08 9.77
CA VAL A 5 -22.24 3.85 9.42
C VAL A 5 -22.61 5.23 8.85
N ARG A 6 -23.90 5.48 8.55
CA ARG A 6 -24.45 6.77 8.08
C ARG A 6 -24.82 7.74 9.21
N GLY A 7 -24.30 7.54 10.42
CA GLY A 7 -24.47 8.54 11.47
C GLY A 7 -24.10 9.92 10.92
N GLU A 8 -25.10 10.80 10.88
CA GLU A 8 -24.92 12.21 10.53
C GLU A 8 -23.80 12.77 11.39
N ARG A 9 -22.90 13.52 10.78
CA ARG A 9 -21.82 14.21 11.49
C ARG A 9 -22.44 15.35 12.27
N ASP A 10 -22.86 15.11 13.49
CA ASP A 10 -23.03 16.18 14.42
C ASP A 10 -21.64 16.73 14.78
N HIS A 11 -21.54 18.05 14.85
CA HIS A 11 -20.31 18.83 14.99
C HIS A 11 -19.51 18.60 16.27
N GLU A 12 -19.85 17.60 17.04
CA GLU A 12 -19.14 17.20 18.25
C GLU A 12 -18.49 15.82 18.07
N ASN A 13 -17.23 15.70 18.43
CA ASN A 13 -16.36 14.51 18.36
C ASN A 13 -16.95 13.21 18.99
N TYR A 14 -18.17 13.25 19.50
CA TYR A 14 -18.85 12.15 20.16
C TYR A 14 -19.51 11.15 19.19
N GLY A 15 -19.90 11.54 18.00
CA GLY A 15 -20.68 10.71 17.08
C GLY A 15 -19.93 9.49 16.57
N ILE A 16 -18.65 9.62 16.25
CA ILE A 16 -17.88 8.55 15.62
C ILE A 16 -17.49 7.47 16.64
N THR A 17 -17.10 7.87 17.85
CA THR A 17 -16.79 6.91 18.93
C THR A 17 -18.05 6.15 19.37
N HIS A 18 -19.22 6.77 19.31
CA HIS A 18 -20.49 6.11 19.65
C HIS A 18 -20.92 5.13 18.56
N THR A 19 -20.77 5.49 17.28
CA THR A 19 -21.09 4.63 16.13
C THR A 19 -20.17 3.42 16.07
N VAL A 20 -18.88 3.61 16.33
CA VAL A 20 -17.91 2.49 16.41
C VAL A 20 -18.23 1.55 17.57
N ARG A 21 -18.69 2.07 18.72
CA ARG A 21 -19.07 1.23 19.88
C ARG A 21 -20.21 0.24 19.59
N HIS A 22 -21.16 0.59 18.73
CA HIS A 22 -22.31 -0.27 18.41
C HIS A 22 -22.04 -1.27 17.28
N LEU A 23 -20.93 -1.11 16.53
CA LEU A 23 -20.60 -1.94 15.38
C LEU A 23 -19.78 -3.20 15.73
N PHE A 24 -19.10 -3.21 16.87
CA PHE A 24 -18.19 -4.30 17.23
C PHE A 24 -18.64 -4.99 18.51
N VAL A 25 -18.74 -6.30 18.45
CA VAL A 25 -19.00 -7.18 19.58
C VAL A 25 -17.71 -7.39 20.39
N ASP A 26 -16.54 -7.17 19.76
CA ASP A 26 -15.22 -7.36 20.35
C ASP A 26 -14.47 -6.04 20.49
N GLU A 27 -14.08 -5.71 21.74
CA GLU A 27 -13.29 -4.50 22.06
C GLU A 27 -11.93 -4.47 21.34
N LYS A 28 -11.35 -5.62 21.03
CA LYS A 28 -10.10 -5.72 20.30
C LYS A 28 -10.24 -5.24 18.86
N GLU A 29 -11.32 -5.65 18.18
CA GLU A 29 -11.61 -5.21 16.80
C GLU A 29 -11.87 -3.70 16.75
N LYS A 30 -12.59 -3.17 17.75
CA LYS A 30 -12.85 -1.75 17.89
C LYS A 30 -11.56 -0.94 18.07
N ASN A 31 -10.69 -1.34 18.97
CA ASN A 31 -9.43 -0.65 19.25
C ASN A 31 -8.53 -0.68 17.99
N LEU A 32 -8.46 -1.82 17.30
CA LEU A 32 -7.72 -1.95 16.05
C LEU A 32 -8.18 -0.95 14.98
N LEU A 33 -9.49 -0.74 14.86
CA LEU A 33 -10.03 0.22 13.88
C LEU A 33 -9.80 1.67 14.28
N LEU A 34 -9.94 1.99 15.57
CA LEU A 34 -9.66 3.34 16.07
C LEU A 34 -8.21 3.75 15.85
N GLU A 35 -7.25 2.84 16.03
CA GLU A 35 -5.83 3.10 15.79
C GLU A 35 -5.52 3.40 14.31
N CYS A 36 -6.20 2.75 13.38
CA CYS A 36 -5.91 2.92 11.96
C CYS A 36 -6.79 3.97 11.26
N TYR A 37 -7.92 4.41 11.86
CA TYR A 37 -8.83 5.37 11.24
C TYR A 37 -8.21 6.78 11.17
N LYS A 38 -8.45 7.50 10.06
CA LYS A 38 -7.94 8.86 9.81
C LYS A 38 -9.09 9.84 9.79
N PHE A 39 -9.21 10.60 10.88
CA PHE A 39 -10.26 11.60 11.09
C PHE A 39 -9.93 12.94 10.43
N ASP A 40 -8.67 13.16 10.10
CA ASP A 40 -8.14 14.37 9.48
C ASP A 40 -7.46 14.09 8.16
N CYS A 41 -7.32 15.12 7.35
CA CYS A 41 -6.58 15.06 6.10
C CYS A 41 -5.08 14.90 6.36
N ARG A 42 -4.49 13.82 5.86
CA ARG A 42 -3.06 13.53 6.01
C ARG A 42 -2.13 14.53 5.30
N SER A 43 -2.68 15.34 4.39
CA SER A 43 -1.90 16.39 3.70
C SER A 43 -1.95 17.73 4.40
N CYS A 44 -3.11 18.17 4.94
CA CYS A 44 -3.26 19.54 5.46
C CYS A 44 -3.89 19.62 6.86
N GLY A 45 -4.18 18.49 7.51
CA GLY A 45 -4.74 18.42 8.86
C GLY A 45 -6.21 18.88 8.97
N ASN A 46 -6.90 19.19 7.86
CA ASN A 46 -8.29 19.61 7.90
C ASN A 46 -9.22 18.43 8.27
N THR A 47 -10.20 18.68 9.13
CA THR A 47 -11.16 17.66 9.56
C THR A 47 -12.42 17.59 8.71
N ASP A 48 -12.66 18.58 7.83
CA ASP A 48 -13.77 18.55 6.88
C ASP A 48 -13.47 17.60 5.72
N LEU A 49 -13.74 16.32 5.98
CA LEU A 49 -13.59 15.23 5.03
C LEU A 49 -14.95 14.70 4.59
N LYS A 50 -15.17 14.65 3.29
CA LYS A 50 -16.38 14.07 2.68
C LYS A 50 -16.08 12.67 2.15
N ARG A 51 -16.78 11.64 2.63
CA ARG A 51 -16.71 10.30 2.06
C ARG A 51 -17.33 10.31 0.66
N VAL A 52 -16.56 9.90 -0.33
CA VAL A 52 -16.97 9.88 -1.75
C VAL A 52 -17.18 8.46 -2.29
N VAL A 53 -16.47 7.47 -1.73
CA VAL A 53 -16.61 6.06 -2.09
C VAL A 53 -16.61 5.21 -0.84
N SER A 54 -17.44 4.18 -0.78
CA SER A 54 -17.40 3.11 0.22
C SER A 54 -17.70 1.78 -0.44
N LEU A 55 -16.77 0.83 -0.32
CA LEU A 55 -16.92 -0.56 -0.75
C LEU A 55 -17.18 -1.51 0.42
N GLY A 56 -17.54 -0.96 1.59
CA GLY A 56 -17.76 -1.72 2.81
C GLY A 56 -16.48 -2.24 3.44
N TYR A 57 -16.61 -3.30 4.25
CA TYR A 57 -15.47 -3.93 4.92
C TYR A 57 -14.84 -4.99 4.03
N GLN A 58 -13.53 -4.91 3.86
CA GLN A 58 -12.74 -5.81 3.01
C GLN A 58 -11.52 -6.35 3.76
N PRO A 59 -11.08 -7.58 3.48
CA PRO A 59 -9.79 -8.06 3.94
C PRO A 59 -8.65 -7.29 3.28
N LEU A 60 -7.46 -7.32 3.87
CA LEU A 60 -6.28 -6.76 3.24
C LEU A 60 -5.97 -7.50 1.93
N ALA A 61 -5.57 -6.75 0.90
CA ALA A 61 -5.16 -7.32 -0.37
C ALA A 61 -4.01 -8.33 -0.20
N ASN A 62 -4.10 -9.45 -0.90
CA ASN A 62 -3.14 -10.56 -0.83
C ASN A 62 -3.01 -11.25 0.54
N ASN A 63 -3.91 -10.96 1.49
CA ASN A 63 -4.00 -11.69 2.75
C ASN A 63 -4.86 -12.95 2.57
N LEU A 64 -4.30 -13.96 1.89
CA LEU A 64 -5.00 -15.20 1.59
C LEU A 64 -5.10 -16.06 2.84
N ILE A 65 -6.30 -16.62 3.08
CA ILE A 65 -6.53 -17.59 4.15
C ILE A 65 -6.11 -19.00 3.70
N ASN A 66 -5.58 -19.78 4.63
CA ASN A 66 -5.14 -21.16 4.35
C ASN A 66 -6.23 -22.21 4.58
N LYS A 67 -7.22 -21.87 5.42
CA LYS A 67 -8.32 -22.75 5.79
C LYS A 67 -9.66 -22.02 5.64
N LYS A 68 -10.71 -22.75 5.26
CA LYS A 68 -12.06 -22.21 5.03
C LYS A 68 -12.62 -21.40 6.21
N ASP A 69 -12.33 -21.83 7.43
CA ASP A 69 -12.88 -21.24 8.66
C ASP A 69 -11.88 -20.27 9.34
N GLU A 70 -10.79 -19.95 8.67
CA GLU A 70 -9.80 -18.99 9.17
C GLU A 70 -10.37 -17.58 9.13
N LYS A 71 -10.39 -16.89 10.28
CA LYS A 71 -10.82 -15.49 10.38
C LYS A 71 -9.72 -14.58 9.92
N CYS A 72 -10.07 -13.55 9.16
CA CYS A 72 -9.17 -12.46 8.80
C CYS A 72 -9.71 -11.11 9.29
N ASP A 73 -8.80 -10.18 9.59
CA ASP A 73 -9.15 -8.80 9.93
C ASP A 73 -9.82 -8.14 8.70
N LEU A 74 -10.91 -7.42 8.95
CA LEU A 74 -11.63 -6.65 7.94
C LEU A 74 -11.47 -5.17 8.23
N TYR A 75 -11.23 -4.37 7.19
CA TYR A 75 -11.05 -2.93 7.26
C TYR A 75 -12.02 -2.22 6.32
N PRO A 76 -12.53 -1.03 6.68
CA PRO A 76 -13.35 -0.25 5.77
C PRO A 76 -12.52 0.18 4.54
N LEU A 77 -13.01 -0.15 3.35
CA LEU A 77 -12.41 0.31 2.09
C LEU A 77 -13.20 1.51 1.58
N GLU A 78 -12.81 2.67 2.03
CA GLU A 78 -13.49 3.93 1.78
C GLU A 78 -12.50 5.02 1.37
N VAL A 79 -12.96 5.95 0.53
CA VAL A 79 -12.21 7.14 0.12
C VAL A 79 -12.89 8.38 0.67
N ASN A 80 -12.12 9.20 1.37
CA ASN A 80 -12.50 10.51 1.84
C ASN A 80 -11.82 11.61 0.99
N TYR A 81 -12.60 12.62 0.62
CA TYR A 81 -12.14 13.82 -0.06
C TYR A 81 -12.04 14.98 0.94
N CYS A 82 -10.93 15.71 0.91
CA CYS A 82 -10.71 16.88 1.73
C CYS A 82 -11.25 18.14 1.03
N ASN A 83 -12.23 18.83 1.64
CA ASN A 83 -12.82 20.03 1.05
C ASN A 83 -11.84 21.23 1.04
N LYS A 84 -10.75 21.18 1.82
CA LYS A 84 -9.77 22.28 1.90
C LYS A 84 -8.65 22.15 0.85
N CYS A 85 -7.99 21.00 0.74
CA CYS A 85 -6.82 20.84 -0.14
C CYS A 85 -7.07 19.87 -1.30
N HIS A 86 -8.29 19.36 -1.46
CA HIS A 86 -8.71 18.46 -2.53
C HIS A 86 -7.99 17.09 -2.56
N ASN A 87 -7.30 16.73 -1.47
CA ASN A 87 -6.69 15.42 -1.34
C ASN A 87 -7.76 14.33 -1.20
N CYS A 88 -7.58 13.21 -1.92
CA CYS A 88 -8.33 11.99 -1.72
C CYS A 88 -7.49 11.01 -0.90
N GLN A 89 -8.05 10.44 0.15
CA GLN A 89 -7.35 9.50 1.03
C GLN A 89 -8.25 8.36 1.47
N LEU A 90 -7.67 7.20 1.79
CA LEU A 90 -8.40 6.14 2.46
C LEU A 90 -8.80 6.57 3.87
N SER A 91 -9.98 6.10 4.34
CA SER A 91 -10.47 6.36 5.71
C SER A 91 -9.60 5.70 6.77
N VAL A 92 -8.86 4.65 6.42
CA VAL A 92 -7.94 3.94 7.30
C VAL A 92 -6.53 3.91 6.75
N ALA A 93 -5.53 3.85 7.65
CA ALA A 93 -4.14 3.56 7.31
C ALA A 93 -3.68 2.39 8.20
N VAL A 94 -3.73 1.21 7.64
CA VAL A 94 -3.32 -0.03 8.32
C VAL A 94 -1.80 -0.04 8.52
N ASP A 95 -1.34 -0.61 9.64
CA ASP A 95 0.10 -0.78 9.90
C ASP A 95 0.79 -1.45 8.70
N PRO A 96 1.79 -0.79 8.08
CA PRO A 96 2.52 -1.35 6.95
C PRO A 96 3.14 -2.72 7.22
N LYS A 97 3.48 -3.03 8.48
CA LYS A 97 4.00 -4.34 8.86
C LYS A 97 2.98 -5.45 8.64
N LYS A 98 1.69 -5.19 8.89
CA LYS A 98 0.62 -6.16 8.61
C LYS A 98 0.45 -6.43 7.12
N MET A 99 0.63 -5.41 6.28
CA MET A 99 0.42 -5.50 4.84
C MET A 99 1.64 -6.03 4.10
N PHE A 100 2.85 -5.63 4.49
CA PHE A 100 4.04 -5.76 3.65
C PHE A 100 5.17 -6.61 4.22
N SER A 101 5.11 -7.09 5.48
CA SER A 101 6.18 -7.92 6.04
C SER A 101 6.40 -9.24 5.28
N ASN A 102 5.33 -9.82 4.76
CA ASN A 102 5.36 -11.00 3.89
C ASN A 102 4.32 -10.81 2.78
N TYR A 103 4.74 -10.39 1.61
CA TYR A 103 3.85 -10.02 0.52
C TYR A 103 3.85 -11.09 -0.56
N LEU A 104 2.68 -11.68 -0.84
CA LEU A 104 2.58 -12.85 -1.71
C LEU A 104 2.62 -12.52 -3.20
N TYR A 105 2.30 -11.27 -3.59
CA TYR A 105 2.29 -10.88 -4.98
C TYR A 105 3.70 -10.62 -5.51
N THR A 106 4.11 -11.40 -6.51
CA THR A 106 5.40 -11.26 -7.21
C THR A 106 5.15 -10.60 -8.57
N SER A 107 5.65 -9.39 -8.76
CA SER A 107 5.36 -8.57 -9.94
C SER A 107 5.90 -9.18 -11.24
N SER A 108 7.00 -9.91 -11.19
CA SER A 108 7.62 -10.56 -12.36
C SER A 108 6.81 -11.73 -12.94
N THR A 109 5.72 -12.16 -12.29
CA THR A 109 4.82 -13.17 -12.87
C THR A 109 4.09 -12.65 -14.11
N SER A 110 3.82 -11.35 -14.19
CA SER A 110 3.16 -10.71 -15.32
C SER A 110 4.11 -10.48 -16.48
N LYS A 111 3.85 -11.13 -17.63
CA LYS A 111 4.60 -10.88 -18.87
C LYS A 111 4.50 -9.41 -19.33
N THR A 112 3.32 -8.83 -19.25
CA THR A 112 3.07 -7.43 -19.62
C THR A 112 3.93 -6.47 -18.80
N PHE A 113 4.06 -6.71 -17.49
CA PHE A 113 4.92 -5.90 -16.62
C PHE A 113 6.39 -6.07 -16.98
N ARG A 114 6.87 -7.30 -17.19
CA ARG A 114 8.26 -7.51 -17.62
C ARG A 114 8.58 -6.75 -18.91
N ASP A 115 7.72 -6.88 -19.93
CA ASP A 115 7.89 -6.20 -21.23
C ASP A 115 7.86 -4.66 -21.07
N HIS A 116 6.99 -4.14 -20.18
CA HIS A 116 6.92 -2.73 -19.86
C HIS A 116 8.24 -2.22 -19.27
N PHE A 117 8.79 -2.88 -18.25
CA PHE A 117 10.02 -2.43 -17.61
C PHE A 117 11.26 -2.59 -18.49
N VAL A 118 11.29 -3.57 -19.40
CA VAL A 118 12.34 -3.66 -20.43
C VAL A 118 12.31 -2.43 -21.33
N LYS A 119 11.13 -2.02 -21.81
CA LYS A 119 10.97 -0.81 -22.63
C LYS A 119 11.31 0.46 -21.83
N ALA A 120 10.84 0.56 -20.59
CA ALA A 120 11.10 1.70 -19.69
C ALA A 120 12.60 1.88 -19.42
N ALA A 121 13.33 0.80 -19.10
CA ALA A 121 14.77 0.88 -18.86
C ALA A 121 15.54 1.40 -20.08
N LYS A 122 15.21 0.93 -21.29
CA LYS A 122 15.80 1.45 -22.53
C LYS A 122 15.47 2.92 -22.74
N LYS A 123 14.20 3.28 -22.63
CA LYS A 123 13.71 4.65 -22.84
C LYS A 123 14.39 5.63 -21.88
N TYR A 124 14.32 5.37 -20.58
CA TYR A 124 14.90 6.29 -19.58
C TYR A 124 16.42 6.37 -19.64
N SER A 125 17.10 5.26 -19.96
CA SER A 125 18.56 5.32 -20.12
C SER A 125 18.99 6.22 -21.26
N GLN A 126 18.21 6.32 -22.34
CA GLN A 126 18.47 7.20 -23.49
C GLN A 126 18.05 8.65 -23.21
N GLU A 127 16.78 8.85 -22.81
CA GLU A 127 16.23 10.20 -22.59
C GLU A 127 16.98 10.98 -21.50
N LEU A 128 17.35 10.33 -20.42
CA LEU A 128 18.11 10.93 -19.33
C LEU A 128 19.64 10.85 -19.52
N LYS A 129 20.10 10.33 -20.66
CA LYS A 129 21.52 10.17 -20.98
C LYS A 129 22.32 9.49 -19.85
N LEU A 130 21.76 8.44 -19.26
CA LEU A 130 22.32 7.78 -18.08
C LEU A 130 23.65 7.09 -18.40
N ASN A 131 24.64 7.23 -17.52
CA ASN A 131 25.93 6.59 -17.62
C ASN A 131 25.89 5.22 -16.88
N LYS A 132 26.13 4.12 -17.61
CA LYS A 132 26.05 2.75 -17.07
C LYS A 132 26.99 2.48 -15.89
N LYS A 133 28.12 3.19 -15.79
CA LYS A 133 29.11 3.02 -14.71
C LYS A 133 28.90 4.01 -13.55
N LYS A 134 28.40 5.23 -13.82
CA LYS A 134 28.32 6.32 -12.84
C LYS A 134 26.91 6.48 -12.26
N SER A 135 25.85 6.37 -13.07
CA SER A 135 24.47 6.60 -12.62
C SER A 135 23.99 5.52 -11.66
N TYR A 136 23.27 5.95 -10.63
CA TYR A 136 22.55 5.07 -9.69
C TYR A 136 21.13 4.89 -10.17
N ILE A 137 20.65 3.64 -10.14
CA ILE A 137 19.25 3.27 -10.38
C ILE A 137 18.72 2.74 -9.04
N ILE A 138 17.76 3.45 -8.45
CA ILE A 138 17.17 3.07 -7.17
C ILE A 138 15.67 2.91 -7.37
N ASP A 139 15.12 1.80 -6.86
CA ASP A 139 13.69 1.51 -6.87
C ASP A 139 13.21 1.29 -5.43
N ILE A 140 12.20 2.06 -5.01
CA ILE A 140 11.61 2.01 -3.67
C ILE A 140 10.27 1.27 -3.76
N GLY A 141 10.11 0.17 -3.00
CA GLY A 141 9.04 -0.80 -3.18
C GLY A 141 9.34 -1.72 -4.36
N SER A 142 10.61 -2.15 -4.46
CA SER A 142 11.15 -2.81 -5.65
C SER A 142 10.60 -4.21 -5.93
N ASN A 143 9.77 -4.76 -5.04
CA ASN A 143 9.21 -6.10 -5.13
C ASN A 143 10.33 -7.14 -5.38
N ASP A 144 10.21 -7.99 -6.37
CA ASP A 144 11.22 -8.98 -6.75
C ASP A 144 12.31 -8.43 -7.70
N GLY A 145 12.37 -7.10 -7.87
CA GLY A 145 13.35 -6.41 -8.70
C GLY A 145 12.99 -6.31 -10.18
N ILE A 146 11.72 -6.49 -10.52
CA ILE A 146 11.22 -6.48 -11.90
C ILE A 146 11.63 -5.22 -12.69
N ALA A 147 11.60 -4.02 -12.07
CA ALA A 147 12.00 -2.77 -12.72
C ALA A 147 13.52 -2.62 -12.82
N LEU A 148 14.28 -3.23 -11.90
CA LEU A 148 15.73 -3.12 -11.80
C LEU A 148 16.48 -4.10 -12.71
N LYS A 149 15.93 -5.31 -12.88
CA LYS A 149 16.54 -6.37 -13.72
C LYS A 149 16.90 -5.89 -15.13
N PRO A 150 16.00 -5.19 -15.87
CA PRO A 150 16.33 -4.68 -17.20
C PRO A 150 17.49 -3.68 -17.23
N PHE A 151 17.68 -2.87 -16.19
CA PHE A 151 18.84 -1.98 -16.11
C PHE A 151 20.15 -2.76 -15.95
N LEU A 152 20.15 -3.81 -15.12
CA LEU A 152 21.31 -4.73 -15.04
C LEU A 152 21.61 -5.39 -16.38
N ASP A 153 20.56 -5.84 -17.09
CA ASP A 153 20.71 -6.55 -18.39
C ASP A 153 21.31 -5.66 -19.48
N ILE A 154 20.98 -4.35 -19.49
CA ILE A 154 21.60 -3.39 -20.40
C ILE A 154 22.93 -2.82 -19.90
N GLY A 155 23.44 -3.31 -18.77
CA GLY A 155 24.83 -3.10 -18.31
C GLY A 155 25.03 -2.04 -17.23
N PHE A 156 23.98 -1.55 -16.56
CA PHE A 156 24.14 -0.68 -15.40
C PHE A 156 24.77 -1.42 -14.22
N LYS A 157 25.72 -0.78 -13.53
CA LYS A 157 26.48 -1.39 -12.43
C LYS A 157 25.98 -1.01 -11.03
N LYS A 158 25.31 0.13 -10.91
CA LYS A 158 24.86 0.69 -9.63
C LYS A 158 23.33 0.64 -9.56
N VAL A 159 22.81 -0.55 -9.26
CA VAL A 159 21.38 -0.83 -9.16
C VAL A 159 21.06 -1.25 -7.74
N LEU A 160 20.00 -0.70 -7.15
CA LEU A 160 19.61 -0.92 -5.77
C LEU A 160 18.10 -0.93 -5.62
N GLY A 161 17.56 -2.00 -5.01
CA GLY A 161 16.19 -2.10 -4.56
C GLY A 161 16.06 -1.80 -3.06
N ILE A 162 14.92 -1.24 -2.67
CA ILE A 162 14.49 -1.11 -1.29
C ILE A 162 13.11 -1.76 -1.20
N GLU A 163 12.98 -2.85 -0.41
CA GLU A 163 11.75 -3.66 -0.36
C GLU A 163 11.41 -4.04 1.09
N PRO A 164 10.25 -3.60 1.61
CA PRO A 164 9.83 -3.92 2.97
C PRO A 164 9.42 -5.39 3.16
N ALA A 165 9.02 -6.10 2.10
CA ALA A 165 8.65 -7.50 2.19
C ALA A 165 9.88 -8.40 2.20
N LYS A 166 10.12 -9.05 3.35
CA LYS A 166 11.30 -9.94 3.55
C LYS A 166 11.44 -11.03 2.51
N ASN A 167 10.32 -11.65 2.13
CA ASN A 167 10.30 -12.73 1.13
C ASN A 167 10.67 -12.21 -0.26
N LEU A 168 10.21 -11.02 -0.65
CA LEU A 168 10.51 -10.44 -1.96
C LEU A 168 11.95 -9.90 -2.02
N ALA A 169 12.41 -9.22 -0.97
CA ALA A 169 13.82 -8.79 -0.89
C ALA A 169 14.79 -9.97 -0.99
N LYS A 170 14.49 -11.10 -0.32
CA LYS A 170 15.26 -12.34 -0.45
C LYS A 170 15.24 -12.90 -1.88
N LEU A 171 14.07 -12.87 -2.53
CA LEU A 171 13.93 -13.35 -3.91
C LEU A 171 14.73 -12.47 -4.89
N ALA A 172 14.65 -11.14 -4.77
CA ALA A 172 15.44 -10.21 -5.58
C ALA A 172 16.96 -10.47 -5.41
N ASN A 173 17.44 -10.60 -4.18
CA ASN A 173 18.85 -10.90 -3.90
C ASN A 173 19.29 -12.27 -4.45
N LYS A 174 18.44 -13.30 -4.36
CA LYS A 174 18.68 -14.60 -5.00
C LYS A 174 18.87 -14.47 -6.52
N ASN A 175 18.12 -13.55 -7.14
CA ASN A 175 18.22 -13.21 -8.56
C ASN A 175 19.34 -12.20 -8.87
N LYS A 176 20.28 -11.99 -7.95
CA LYS A 176 21.43 -11.08 -8.09
C LYS A 176 21.05 -9.60 -8.27
N ILE A 177 19.88 -9.21 -7.80
CA ILE A 177 19.42 -7.81 -7.76
C ILE A 177 19.61 -7.32 -6.33
N LYS A 178 20.66 -6.52 -6.09
CA LYS A 178 20.97 -5.98 -4.75
C LYS A 178 19.75 -5.24 -4.20
N THR A 179 19.18 -5.75 -3.11
CA THR A 179 17.97 -5.21 -2.49
C THR A 179 18.12 -5.19 -0.98
N PHE A 180 17.87 -4.02 -0.37
CA PHE A 180 17.75 -3.88 1.07
C PHE A 180 16.29 -4.13 1.50
N GLY A 181 16.13 -4.89 2.59
CA GLY A 181 14.87 -5.13 3.28
C GLY A 181 15.12 -5.34 4.77
N PRO A 182 14.07 -5.37 5.61
CA PRO A 182 14.19 -5.58 7.05
C PRO A 182 14.68 -6.99 7.40
#